data_bd0fa8129de9ea5f5b134dfbe781781a
#
_entry.id   bd0fa8129de9ea5f5b134dfbe781781a
#
_cell.length_a   1.000
_cell.length_b   1.000
_cell.length_c   1.000
_cell.angle_alpha   90.00
_cell.angle_beta   90.00
_cell.angle_gamma   90.00
#
_symmetry.space_group_name_H-M   'P 1'
#
loop_
_entity.id
_entity.type
_entity.pdbx_description
1 polymer ?
#
loop_
_entity_poly.entity_id
_entity_poly.type
_entity_poly.pdbx_seq_one_letter_code
_entity_poly.pdbx_strand_id
1 'polypeptide(L)'
;MSEQSSQNPGQDPIEDPIENPVDSPNDPDEKHDKSAATSSRLNWLRAAVLGANDGIVSTAGVVVGVAAANPENMMAIATAGTAAVVAGALSMAAGEYVSVSTQRDTEKAVVEKERRLIAEDPEKEFQGLVENYIEKGLTRETATLVAQEYSAHNPVEAHVQAHYGLSSEEFTSPWAAAVSSAVSFTVGALVPLLAILLISGPWKIQATFVMVMVALALVGWLSAWRGEAPRLRAVIRVMVGGALAMIITGGVGHFLGVTV
;
A
#
# COMPACT_ATOMS: atom_id res chain seq x y z
N MET A 1 48.14 -47.65 -66.42
CA MET A 1 48.19 -46.23 -66.24
C MET A 1 46.86 -45.85 -65.64
N SER A 2 46.75 -45.97 -64.46
CA SER A 2 46.71 -45.35 -63.13
C SER A 2 46.04 -43.94 -63.18
N GLU A 3 44.83 -43.87 -62.71
CA GLU A 3 44.33 -42.63 -62.12
C GLU A 3 43.50 -42.98 -60.89
N GLN A 4 44.02 -42.58 -59.75
CA GLN A 4 43.45 -42.75 -58.44
C GLN A 4 42.41 -41.64 -58.22
N SER A 5 41.20 -42.08 -57.95
CA SER A 5 40.13 -41.23 -57.44
C SER A 5 40.31 -41.07 -55.93
N SER A 6 40.58 -39.84 -55.52
CA SER A 6 40.63 -39.42 -54.12
C SER A 6 39.21 -39.22 -53.58
N GLN A 7 38.79 -40.10 -52.70
CA GLN A 7 37.61 -39.94 -51.83
C GLN A 7 37.94 -38.99 -50.69
N ASN A 8 37.12 -37.94 -50.54
CA ASN A 8 37.14 -37.08 -49.38
C ASN A 8 36.07 -37.59 -48.38
N PRO A 9 36.42 -37.96 -47.15
CA PRO A 9 35.47 -38.39 -46.16
C PRO A 9 35.01 -37.24 -45.28
N GLY A 10 33.70 -37.16 -45.06
CA GLY A 10 33.13 -36.69 -43.79
C GLY A 10 33.05 -35.19 -43.63
N GLN A 11 31.95 -34.61 -44.02
CA GLN A 11 31.39 -33.44 -43.30
C GLN A 11 30.16 -33.93 -42.54
N ASP A 12 30.34 -34.08 -41.22
CA ASP A 12 29.21 -34.18 -40.29
C ASP A 12 28.41 -32.90 -40.34
N PRO A 13 27.08 -32.97 -40.22
CA PRO A 13 26.25 -31.78 -40.10
C PRO A 13 26.64 -31.05 -38.81
N ILE A 14 27.03 -29.80 -38.92
CA ILE A 14 27.18 -28.90 -37.79
C ILE A 14 25.78 -28.78 -37.18
N GLU A 15 25.57 -29.45 -36.03
CA GLU A 15 24.45 -29.15 -35.16
C GLU A 15 24.63 -27.69 -34.69
N ASP A 16 23.76 -26.78 -35.19
CA ASP A 16 23.60 -25.44 -34.62
C ASP A 16 23.34 -25.62 -33.12
N PRO A 17 24.08 -24.92 -32.23
CA PRO A 17 23.74 -24.89 -30.83
C PRO A 17 22.35 -24.30 -30.71
N ILE A 18 21.42 -25.05 -30.12
CA ILE A 18 20.12 -24.54 -29.66
C ILE A 18 20.48 -23.35 -28.75
N GLU A 19 20.34 -22.14 -29.26
CA GLU A 19 20.32 -20.95 -28.44
C GLU A 19 19.18 -21.13 -27.45
N ASN A 20 19.52 -21.45 -26.22
CA ASN A 20 18.64 -21.24 -25.11
C ASN A 20 18.12 -19.80 -25.20
N PRO A 21 16.83 -19.54 -25.08
CA PRO A 21 16.34 -18.18 -25.00
C PRO A 21 17.08 -17.52 -23.86
N VAL A 22 18.00 -16.60 -24.22
CA VAL A 22 18.69 -15.74 -23.28
C VAL A 22 17.57 -15.02 -22.52
N ASP A 23 17.50 -15.22 -21.21
CA ASP A 23 16.69 -14.42 -20.30
C ASP A 23 16.95 -12.95 -20.65
N SER A 24 16.05 -12.37 -21.42
CA SER A 24 16.13 -10.97 -21.80
C SER A 24 15.82 -10.15 -20.55
N PRO A 25 16.74 -9.31 -20.02
CA PRO A 25 16.49 -8.49 -18.85
C PRO A 25 15.42 -7.41 -19.10
N ASN A 26 14.74 -7.46 -20.23
CA ASN A 26 13.78 -6.48 -20.73
C ASN A 26 12.45 -7.11 -21.16
N ASP A 27 12.07 -8.25 -20.57
CA ASP A 27 10.74 -8.80 -20.80
C ASP A 27 9.69 -7.77 -20.33
N PRO A 28 8.81 -7.28 -21.22
CA PRO A 28 7.77 -6.33 -20.86
C PRO A 28 6.86 -6.87 -19.76
N ASP A 29 6.55 -8.17 -19.79
CA ASP A 29 5.68 -8.82 -18.81
C ASP A 29 6.34 -8.85 -17.42
N GLU A 30 7.64 -9.08 -17.30
CA GLU A 30 8.38 -9.02 -16.03
C GLU A 30 8.42 -7.60 -15.43
N LYS A 31 8.45 -6.56 -16.26
CA LYS A 31 8.42 -5.16 -15.80
C LYS A 31 7.03 -4.73 -15.36
N HIS A 32 5.98 -5.18 -16.04
CA HIS A 32 4.59 -4.95 -15.64
C HIS A 32 4.30 -5.62 -14.31
N ASP A 33 4.69 -6.87 -14.13
CA ASP A 33 4.52 -7.63 -12.88
C ASP A 33 5.27 -6.95 -11.71
N LYS A 34 6.47 -6.43 -11.93
CA LYS A 34 7.24 -5.67 -10.93
C LYS A 34 6.58 -4.34 -10.55
N SER A 35 5.99 -3.63 -11.49
CA SER A 35 5.32 -2.34 -11.25
C SER A 35 4.05 -2.52 -10.42
N ALA A 36 3.21 -3.47 -10.79
CA ALA A 36 1.98 -3.80 -10.12
C ALA A 36 2.21 -4.39 -8.72
N ALA A 37 3.19 -5.29 -8.58
CA ALA A 37 3.62 -5.79 -7.28
C ALA A 37 4.13 -4.67 -6.37
N THR A 38 4.76 -3.64 -6.93
CA THR A 38 5.24 -2.48 -6.17
C THR A 38 4.07 -1.62 -5.70
N SER A 39 3.09 -1.33 -6.56
CA SER A 39 1.91 -0.54 -6.22
C SER A 39 1.05 -1.22 -5.15
N SER A 40 0.82 -2.52 -5.27
CA SER A 40 0.11 -3.32 -4.28
C SER A 40 0.86 -3.34 -2.93
N ARG A 41 2.20 -3.48 -2.94
CA ARG A 41 3.04 -3.44 -1.74
C ARG A 41 3.01 -2.07 -1.06
N LEU A 42 3.00 -0.97 -1.81
CA LEU A 42 2.93 0.38 -1.25
C LEU A 42 1.56 0.65 -0.61
N ASN A 43 0.48 0.19 -1.22
CA ASN A 43 -0.88 0.30 -0.66
C ASN A 43 -1.03 -0.51 0.62
N TRP A 44 -0.54 -1.75 0.66
CA TRP A 44 -0.53 -2.58 1.85
C TRP A 44 0.29 -1.95 2.99
N LEU A 45 1.50 -1.43 2.68
CA LEU A 45 2.35 -0.76 3.67
C LEU A 45 1.67 0.50 4.23
N ARG A 46 1.02 1.28 3.38
CA ARG A 46 0.26 2.45 3.80
C ARG A 46 -0.85 2.08 4.78
N ALA A 47 -1.66 1.06 4.45
CA ALA A 47 -2.74 0.59 5.31
C ALA A 47 -2.20 0.05 6.64
N ALA A 48 -1.11 -0.71 6.62
CA ALA A 48 -0.48 -1.25 7.83
C ALA A 48 0.08 -0.15 8.74
N VAL A 49 0.79 0.83 8.19
CA VAL A 49 1.35 1.94 8.97
C VAL A 49 0.25 2.83 9.53
N LEU A 50 -0.78 3.13 8.73
CA LEU A 50 -1.92 3.93 9.16
C LEU A 50 -2.67 3.21 10.29
N GLY A 51 -2.98 1.92 10.12
CA GLY A 51 -3.65 1.12 11.13
C GLY A 51 -2.87 1.03 12.44
N ALA A 52 -1.56 0.73 12.38
CA ALA A 52 -0.73 0.64 13.58
C ALA A 52 -0.62 1.99 14.31
N ASN A 53 -0.39 3.08 13.59
CA ASN A 53 -0.32 4.42 14.17
C ASN A 53 -1.65 4.82 14.85
N ASP A 54 -2.77 4.60 14.16
CA ASP A 54 -4.09 4.93 14.69
C ASP A 54 -4.45 4.06 15.89
N GLY A 55 -4.14 2.76 15.84
CA GLY A 55 -4.33 1.85 16.98
C GLY A 55 -3.56 2.30 18.23
N ILE A 56 -2.30 2.72 18.08
CA ILE A 56 -1.51 3.24 19.21
C ILE A 56 -2.15 4.52 19.76
N VAL A 57 -2.41 5.51 18.89
CA VAL A 57 -2.83 6.86 19.33
C VAL A 57 -4.24 6.85 19.88
N SER A 58 -5.20 6.23 19.19
CA SER A 58 -6.61 6.22 19.61
C SER A 58 -6.81 5.44 20.90
N THR A 59 -6.21 4.25 21.03
CA THR A 59 -6.30 3.45 22.24
C THR A 59 -5.56 4.12 23.42
N ALA A 60 -4.37 4.70 23.19
CA ALA A 60 -3.66 5.47 24.20
C ALA A 60 -4.52 6.64 24.71
N GLY A 61 -5.17 7.38 23.82
CA GLY A 61 -6.08 8.45 24.17
C GLY A 61 -7.21 8.00 25.08
N VAL A 62 -7.88 6.88 24.74
CA VAL A 62 -8.97 6.32 25.56
C VAL A 62 -8.46 5.86 26.93
N VAL A 63 -7.42 5.03 26.98
CA VAL A 63 -6.96 4.45 28.26
C VAL A 63 -6.34 5.50 29.19
N VAL A 64 -5.61 6.47 28.64
CA VAL A 64 -5.04 7.59 29.41
C VAL A 64 -6.17 8.53 29.88
N GLY A 65 -7.16 8.83 29.02
CA GLY A 65 -8.30 9.65 29.40
C GLY A 65 -9.10 9.06 30.53
N VAL A 66 -9.46 7.77 30.46
CA VAL A 66 -10.21 7.07 31.53
C VAL A 66 -9.36 6.93 32.79
N ALA A 67 -8.06 6.62 32.67
CA ALA A 67 -7.17 6.53 33.80
C ALA A 67 -6.94 7.90 34.50
N ALA A 68 -6.96 8.99 33.76
CA ALA A 68 -6.86 10.34 34.31
C ALA A 68 -8.13 10.77 35.05
N ALA A 69 -9.30 10.29 34.62
CA ALA A 69 -10.58 10.52 35.31
C ALA A 69 -10.72 9.71 36.61
N ASN A 70 -10.37 8.43 36.55
CA ASN A 70 -10.46 7.54 37.73
C ASN A 70 -9.31 6.50 37.71
N PRO A 71 -8.15 6.83 38.27
CA PRO A 71 -6.96 5.99 38.19
C PRO A 71 -7.09 4.65 38.93
N GLU A 72 -7.95 4.56 39.92
CA GLU A 72 -8.12 3.33 40.73
C GLU A 72 -9.09 2.34 40.06
N ASN A 73 -9.91 2.77 39.10
CA ASN A 73 -10.90 1.90 38.48
C ASN A 73 -10.31 1.13 37.28
N MET A 74 -9.49 0.12 37.56
CA MET A 74 -8.85 -0.73 36.55
C MET A 74 -9.86 -1.44 35.64
N MET A 75 -11.07 -1.79 36.19
CA MET A 75 -12.11 -2.41 35.37
C MET A 75 -12.64 -1.46 34.30
N ALA A 76 -12.88 -0.20 34.65
CA ALA A 76 -13.31 0.82 33.67
C ALA A 76 -12.22 1.06 32.60
N ILE A 77 -10.96 1.15 33.01
CA ILE A 77 -9.83 1.31 32.08
C ILE A 77 -9.72 0.11 31.12
N ALA A 78 -9.78 -1.12 31.65
CA ALA A 78 -9.70 -2.34 30.85
C ALA A 78 -10.89 -2.46 29.89
N THR A 79 -12.11 -2.22 30.37
CA THR A 79 -13.32 -2.29 29.52
C THR A 79 -13.31 -1.25 28.42
N ALA A 80 -13.00 0.00 28.74
CA ALA A 80 -12.94 1.08 27.74
C ALA A 80 -11.83 0.84 26.72
N GLY A 81 -10.65 0.42 27.19
CA GLY A 81 -9.52 0.12 26.31
C GLY A 81 -9.80 -1.06 25.37
N THR A 82 -10.36 -2.16 25.91
CA THR A 82 -10.74 -3.32 25.08
C THR A 82 -11.83 -2.97 24.07
N ALA A 83 -12.85 -2.23 24.50
CA ALA A 83 -13.89 -1.74 23.60
C ALA A 83 -13.32 -0.86 22.48
N ALA A 84 -12.36 0.02 22.81
CA ALA A 84 -11.67 0.87 21.83
C ALA A 84 -10.89 0.03 20.82
N VAL A 85 -10.18 -1.02 21.26
CA VAL A 85 -9.45 -1.94 20.36
C VAL A 85 -10.40 -2.63 19.39
N VAL A 86 -11.49 -3.23 19.91
CA VAL A 86 -12.44 -3.97 19.07
C VAL A 86 -13.17 -3.04 18.11
N ALA A 87 -13.72 -1.93 18.61
CA ALA A 87 -14.45 -0.97 17.78
C ALA A 87 -13.56 -0.33 16.72
N GLY A 88 -12.33 0.05 17.10
CA GLY A 88 -11.36 0.65 16.19
C GLY A 88 -10.91 -0.33 15.10
N ALA A 89 -10.59 -1.59 15.46
CA ALA A 89 -10.20 -2.61 14.48
C ALA A 89 -11.32 -2.88 13.46
N LEU A 90 -12.57 -3.00 13.91
CA LEU A 90 -13.73 -3.20 13.03
C LEU A 90 -14.01 -1.98 12.16
N SER A 91 -13.90 -0.77 12.72
CA SER A 91 -14.08 0.49 11.99
C SER A 91 -13.03 0.66 10.89
N MET A 92 -11.76 0.40 11.21
CA MET A 92 -10.65 0.45 10.26
C MET A 92 -10.82 -0.59 9.14
N ALA A 93 -11.19 -1.83 9.49
CA ALA A 93 -11.46 -2.89 8.52
C ALA A 93 -12.59 -2.50 7.55
N ALA A 94 -13.71 -2.02 8.11
CA ALA A 94 -14.86 -1.62 7.30
C ALA A 94 -14.55 -0.41 6.41
N GLY A 95 -13.86 0.60 6.95
CA GLY A 95 -13.45 1.78 6.20
C GLY A 95 -12.52 1.45 5.04
N GLU A 96 -11.49 0.62 5.28
CA GLU A 96 -10.55 0.20 4.24
C GLU A 96 -11.23 -0.68 3.19
N TYR A 97 -12.11 -1.60 3.60
CA TYR A 97 -12.90 -2.41 2.68
C TYR A 97 -13.75 -1.55 1.74
N VAL A 98 -14.50 -0.59 2.29
CA VAL A 98 -15.36 0.30 1.50
C VAL A 98 -14.53 1.17 0.56
N SER A 99 -13.44 1.76 1.06
CA SER A 99 -12.55 2.62 0.28
C SER A 99 -11.95 1.89 -0.92
N VAL A 100 -11.36 0.71 -0.69
CA VAL A 100 -10.73 -0.09 -1.75
C VAL A 100 -11.76 -0.70 -2.69
N SER A 101 -12.96 -1.07 -2.19
CA SER A 101 -14.06 -1.53 -3.05
C SER A 101 -14.51 -0.41 -4.00
N THR A 102 -14.69 0.81 -3.50
CA THR A 102 -15.07 1.97 -4.33
C THR A 102 -14.02 2.27 -5.38
N GLN A 103 -12.73 2.24 -5.00
CA GLN A 103 -11.63 2.42 -5.94
C GLN A 103 -11.68 1.35 -7.04
N ARG A 104 -11.79 0.08 -6.67
CA ARG A 104 -11.88 -1.05 -7.61
C ARG A 104 -13.08 -0.94 -8.56
N ASP A 105 -14.24 -0.51 -8.05
CA ASP A 105 -15.44 -0.33 -8.88
C ASP A 105 -15.25 0.81 -9.88
N THR A 106 -14.58 1.89 -9.47
CA THR A 106 -14.23 3.01 -10.35
C THR A 106 -13.23 2.57 -11.43
N GLU A 107 -12.18 1.84 -11.07
CA GLU A 107 -11.20 1.30 -12.01
C GLU A 107 -11.87 0.38 -13.04
N LYS A 108 -12.75 -0.53 -12.62
CA LYS A 108 -13.53 -1.37 -13.53
C LYS A 108 -14.44 -0.58 -14.46
N ALA A 109 -15.08 0.47 -13.94
CA ALA A 109 -15.94 1.32 -14.77
C ALA A 109 -15.13 2.07 -15.85
N VAL A 110 -13.90 2.50 -15.53
CA VAL A 110 -12.98 3.10 -16.51
C VAL A 110 -12.60 2.10 -17.58
N VAL A 111 -12.17 0.90 -17.19
CA VAL A 111 -11.79 -0.18 -18.14
C VAL A 111 -12.95 -0.52 -19.08
N GLU A 112 -14.17 -0.65 -18.54
CA GLU A 112 -15.35 -0.97 -19.35
C GLU A 112 -15.76 0.18 -20.27
N LYS A 113 -15.57 1.43 -19.84
CA LYS A 113 -15.77 2.60 -20.68
C LYS A 113 -14.82 2.60 -21.87
N GLU A 114 -13.50 2.43 -21.63
CA GLU A 114 -12.49 2.40 -22.69
C GLU A 114 -12.76 1.24 -23.67
N ARG A 115 -13.10 0.05 -23.15
CA ARG A 115 -13.47 -1.09 -23.99
C ARG A 115 -14.63 -0.78 -24.95
N ARG A 116 -15.66 -0.07 -24.47
CA ARG A 116 -16.79 0.35 -25.32
C ARG A 116 -16.38 1.39 -26.34
N LEU A 117 -15.61 2.41 -25.96
CA LEU A 117 -15.17 3.47 -26.88
C LEU A 117 -14.32 2.89 -28.01
N ILE A 118 -13.37 2.00 -27.69
CA ILE A 118 -12.55 1.30 -28.69
C ILE A 118 -13.41 0.43 -29.62
N ALA A 119 -14.45 -0.21 -29.11
CA ALA A 119 -15.35 -1.03 -29.93
C ALA A 119 -16.27 -0.19 -30.83
N GLU A 120 -16.66 1.02 -30.40
CA GLU A 120 -17.51 1.93 -31.16
C GLU A 120 -16.76 2.61 -32.31
N ASP A 121 -15.55 3.12 -32.08
CA ASP A 121 -14.74 3.82 -33.09
C ASP A 121 -13.24 3.58 -32.85
N PRO A 122 -12.70 2.43 -33.31
CA PRO A 122 -11.29 2.06 -33.06
C PRO A 122 -10.29 3.07 -33.65
N GLU A 123 -10.62 3.67 -34.79
CA GLU A 123 -9.70 4.61 -35.45
C GLU A 123 -9.61 5.94 -34.69
N LYS A 124 -10.75 6.45 -34.23
CA LYS A 124 -10.80 7.67 -33.42
C LYS A 124 -10.05 7.49 -32.09
N GLU A 125 -10.27 6.36 -31.43
CA GLU A 125 -9.61 6.07 -30.15
C GLU A 125 -8.08 5.88 -30.37
N PHE A 126 -7.66 5.21 -31.44
CA PHE A 126 -6.25 5.12 -31.80
C PHE A 126 -5.61 6.50 -32.00
N GLN A 127 -6.28 7.42 -32.72
CA GLN A 127 -5.80 8.79 -32.87
C GLN A 127 -5.75 9.54 -31.54
N GLY A 128 -6.71 9.33 -30.65
CA GLY A 128 -6.71 9.86 -29.28
C GLY A 128 -5.50 9.39 -28.47
N LEU A 129 -5.14 8.12 -28.60
CA LEU A 129 -3.95 7.55 -27.96
C LEU A 129 -2.66 8.19 -28.50
N VAL A 130 -2.56 8.40 -29.81
CA VAL A 130 -1.42 9.10 -30.45
C VAL A 130 -1.31 10.54 -29.92
N GLU A 131 -2.42 11.29 -29.88
CA GLU A 131 -2.41 12.65 -29.34
C GLU A 131 -1.98 12.70 -27.87
N ASN A 132 -2.43 11.74 -27.04
CA ASN A 132 -1.99 11.64 -25.65
C ASN A 132 -0.47 11.47 -25.51
N TYR A 133 0.15 10.68 -26.37
CA TYR A 133 1.61 10.54 -26.39
C TYR A 133 2.32 11.79 -26.91
N ILE A 134 1.73 12.53 -27.85
CA ILE A 134 2.26 13.84 -28.31
C ILE A 134 2.22 14.87 -27.18
N GLU A 135 1.12 14.93 -26.40
CA GLU A 135 1.01 15.80 -25.21
C GLU A 135 2.06 15.47 -24.14
N LYS A 136 2.47 14.20 -24.06
CA LYS A 136 3.57 13.75 -23.20
C LYS A 136 4.97 14.08 -23.75
N GLY A 137 5.06 14.72 -24.91
CA GLY A 137 6.31 15.24 -25.48
C GLY A 137 6.93 14.39 -26.58
N LEU A 138 6.26 13.35 -27.08
CA LEU A 138 6.75 12.59 -28.22
C LEU A 138 6.46 13.32 -29.55
N THR A 139 7.30 13.07 -30.57
CA THR A 139 6.97 13.47 -31.94
C THR A 139 5.80 12.62 -32.46
N ARG A 140 5.03 13.15 -33.42
CA ARG A 140 3.89 12.41 -33.99
C ARG A 140 4.30 11.04 -34.56
N GLU A 141 5.45 10.98 -35.21
CA GLU A 141 5.99 9.74 -35.79
C GLU A 141 6.25 8.70 -34.69
N THR A 142 6.96 9.09 -33.63
CA THR A 142 7.25 8.21 -32.49
C THR A 142 5.97 7.83 -31.73
N ALA A 143 5.07 8.79 -31.50
CA ALA A 143 3.80 8.56 -30.82
C ALA A 143 2.92 7.54 -31.57
N THR A 144 2.91 7.61 -32.92
CA THR A 144 2.16 6.65 -33.74
C THR A 144 2.73 5.24 -33.61
N LEU A 145 4.07 5.09 -33.68
CA LEU A 145 4.72 3.78 -33.52
C LEU A 145 4.45 3.18 -32.13
N VAL A 146 4.61 3.98 -31.08
CA VAL A 146 4.34 3.56 -29.70
C VAL A 146 2.88 3.14 -29.51
N ALA A 147 1.94 3.94 -30.02
CA ALA A 147 0.51 3.61 -29.95
C ALA A 147 0.18 2.30 -30.70
N GLN A 148 0.83 2.06 -31.87
CA GLN A 148 0.65 0.81 -32.62
C GLN A 148 1.16 -0.40 -31.86
N GLU A 149 2.36 -0.34 -31.30
CA GLU A 149 2.96 -1.45 -30.57
C GLU A 149 2.16 -1.80 -29.31
N TYR A 150 1.80 -0.81 -28.51
CA TYR A 150 0.97 -1.05 -27.32
C TYR A 150 -0.43 -1.58 -27.67
N SER A 151 -1.09 -1.01 -28.69
CA SER A 151 -2.43 -1.45 -29.11
C SER A 151 -2.43 -2.83 -29.74
N ALA A 152 -1.34 -3.25 -30.37
CA ALA A 152 -1.19 -4.60 -30.92
C ALA A 152 -1.15 -5.68 -29.83
N HIS A 153 -0.64 -5.34 -28.63
CA HIS A 153 -0.61 -6.24 -27.50
C HIS A 153 -1.96 -6.25 -26.76
N ASN A 154 -2.39 -5.11 -26.24
CA ASN A 154 -3.68 -4.97 -25.54
C ASN A 154 -4.19 -3.52 -25.71
N PRO A 155 -5.14 -3.26 -26.62
CA PRO A 155 -5.62 -1.90 -26.89
C PRO A 155 -6.30 -1.26 -25.65
N VAL A 156 -7.03 -2.04 -24.85
CA VAL A 156 -7.70 -1.55 -23.64
C VAL A 156 -6.67 -1.13 -22.59
N GLU A 157 -5.66 -1.95 -22.35
CA GLU A 157 -4.57 -1.63 -21.43
C GLU A 157 -3.81 -0.39 -21.88
N ALA A 158 -3.49 -0.29 -23.19
CA ALA A 158 -2.80 0.87 -23.75
C ALA A 158 -3.53 2.19 -23.47
N HIS A 159 -4.86 2.21 -23.64
CA HIS A 159 -5.69 3.38 -23.36
C HIS A 159 -5.83 3.68 -21.88
N VAL A 160 -6.14 2.65 -21.08
CA VAL A 160 -6.32 2.80 -19.61
C VAL A 160 -5.03 3.31 -18.96
N GLN A 161 -3.89 2.77 -19.38
CA GLN A 161 -2.59 3.22 -18.87
C GLN A 161 -2.23 4.63 -19.35
N ALA A 162 -2.42 4.92 -20.63
CA ALA A 162 -2.04 6.21 -21.19
C ALA A 162 -2.88 7.37 -20.65
N HIS A 163 -4.19 7.20 -20.49
CA HIS A 163 -5.14 8.24 -20.09
C HIS A 163 -5.27 8.37 -18.57
N TYR A 164 -5.24 7.25 -17.83
CA TYR A 164 -5.56 7.24 -16.39
C TYR A 164 -4.41 6.77 -15.51
N GLY A 165 -3.34 6.19 -16.09
CA GLY A 165 -2.23 5.60 -15.32
C GLY A 165 -2.65 4.37 -14.51
N LEU A 166 -3.70 3.67 -14.93
CA LEU A 166 -4.24 2.48 -14.29
C LEU A 166 -3.86 1.22 -15.08
N SER A 167 -3.92 0.06 -14.43
CA SER A 167 -3.87 -1.24 -15.12
C SER A 167 -5.26 -1.81 -15.29
N SER A 168 -5.54 -2.41 -16.45
CA SER A 168 -6.80 -3.11 -16.71
C SER A 168 -6.82 -4.53 -16.13
N GLU A 169 -5.68 -5.05 -15.71
CA GLU A 169 -5.52 -6.46 -15.32
C GLU A 169 -5.43 -6.64 -13.79
N GLU A 170 -4.92 -5.64 -13.07
CA GLU A 170 -4.67 -5.76 -11.64
C GLU A 170 -5.54 -4.85 -10.79
N PHE A 171 -6.38 -5.45 -9.97
CA PHE A 171 -7.21 -4.74 -8.99
C PHE A 171 -6.79 -5.09 -7.57
N THR A 172 -6.65 -4.07 -6.72
CA THR A 172 -6.38 -4.28 -5.29
C THR A 172 -7.52 -5.05 -4.61
N SER A 173 -7.16 -6.01 -3.75
CA SER A 173 -8.15 -6.80 -3.02
C SER A 173 -8.70 -6.03 -1.80
N PRO A 174 -10.00 -5.72 -1.73
CA PRO A 174 -10.60 -5.04 -0.57
C PRO A 174 -10.47 -5.84 0.72
N TRP A 175 -10.60 -7.17 0.66
CA TRP A 175 -10.46 -8.03 1.82
C TRP A 175 -9.04 -8.07 2.37
N ALA A 176 -8.03 -8.13 1.50
CA ALA A 176 -6.64 -8.09 1.94
C ALA A 176 -6.30 -6.78 2.64
N ALA A 177 -6.78 -5.65 2.09
CA ALA A 177 -6.62 -4.33 2.69
C ALA A 177 -7.31 -4.21 4.05
N ALA A 178 -8.57 -4.65 4.16
CA ALA A 178 -9.35 -4.64 5.39
C ALA A 178 -8.70 -5.46 6.51
N VAL A 179 -8.29 -6.69 6.21
CA VAL A 179 -7.63 -7.57 7.19
C VAL A 179 -6.29 -7.01 7.63
N SER A 180 -5.49 -6.51 6.69
CA SER A 180 -4.20 -5.88 7.00
C SER A 180 -4.37 -4.68 7.93
N SER A 181 -5.35 -3.82 7.66
CA SER A 181 -5.66 -2.65 8.48
C SER A 181 -6.13 -3.03 9.90
N ALA A 182 -7.06 -3.98 10.01
CA ALA A 182 -7.55 -4.46 11.31
C ALA A 182 -6.45 -5.10 12.17
N VAL A 183 -5.62 -5.95 11.58
CA VAL A 183 -4.50 -6.59 12.28
C VAL A 183 -3.48 -5.56 12.73
N SER A 184 -3.11 -4.64 11.86
CA SER A 184 -2.14 -3.58 12.17
C SER A 184 -2.65 -2.64 13.26
N PHE A 185 -3.93 -2.25 13.20
CA PHE A 185 -4.58 -1.47 14.25
C PHE A 185 -4.53 -2.21 15.60
N THR A 186 -4.94 -3.48 15.61
CA THR A 186 -4.97 -4.30 16.84
C THR A 186 -3.58 -4.40 17.45
N VAL A 187 -2.56 -4.72 16.66
CA VAL A 187 -1.17 -4.81 17.13
C VAL A 187 -0.70 -3.48 17.73
N GLY A 188 -1.00 -2.37 17.07
CA GLY A 188 -0.69 -1.04 17.58
C GLY A 188 -1.41 -0.73 18.89
N ALA A 189 -2.72 -1.00 18.95
CA ALA A 189 -3.58 -0.73 20.08
C ALA A 189 -3.24 -1.55 21.34
N LEU A 190 -2.68 -2.74 21.16
CA LEU A 190 -2.22 -3.57 22.29
C LEU A 190 -1.10 -2.90 23.09
N VAL A 191 -0.28 -2.06 22.48
CA VAL A 191 0.84 -1.38 23.19
C VAL A 191 0.33 -0.51 24.34
N PRO A 192 -0.51 0.52 24.12
CA PRO A 192 -1.04 1.33 25.21
C PRO A 192 -1.95 0.56 26.16
N LEU A 193 -2.75 -0.39 25.64
CA LEU A 193 -3.64 -1.18 26.47
C LEU A 193 -2.86 -2.05 27.47
N LEU A 194 -1.88 -2.79 26.99
CA LEU A 194 -1.05 -3.62 27.88
C LEU A 194 -0.18 -2.77 28.81
N ALA A 195 0.34 -1.65 28.36
CA ALA A 195 1.11 -0.73 29.20
C ALA A 195 0.29 -0.27 30.41
N ILE A 196 -0.91 0.27 30.18
CA ILE A 196 -1.74 0.81 31.28
C ILE A 196 -2.26 -0.29 32.23
N LEU A 197 -2.47 -1.52 31.76
CA LEU A 197 -2.99 -2.64 32.55
C LEU A 197 -1.90 -3.36 33.35
N LEU A 198 -0.69 -3.47 32.79
CA LEU A 198 0.40 -4.24 33.43
C LEU A 198 1.26 -3.39 34.36
N ILE A 199 1.31 -2.08 34.14
CA ILE A 199 2.09 -1.18 35.00
C ILE A 199 1.22 -0.73 36.17
N SER A 200 1.62 -1.08 37.39
CA SER A 200 0.92 -0.70 38.61
C SER A 200 1.54 0.52 39.28
N GLY A 201 0.76 1.22 40.10
CA GLY A 201 1.23 2.35 40.90
C GLY A 201 0.98 3.74 40.26
N PRO A 202 1.47 4.80 40.93
CA PRO A 202 1.14 6.19 40.58
C PRO A 202 1.74 6.64 39.26
N TRP A 203 2.74 5.92 38.74
CA TRP A 203 3.45 6.26 37.50
C TRP A 203 2.86 5.58 36.26
N LYS A 204 1.74 4.85 36.35
CA LYS A 204 1.20 4.07 35.23
C LYS A 204 0.87 4.91 33.99
N ILE A 205 0.32 6.12 34.17
CA ILE A 205 0.01 7.03 33.05
C ILE A 205 1.29 7.52 32.38
N GLN A 206 2.27 7.96 33.17
CA GLN A 206 3.55 8.44 32.65
C GLN A 206 4.33 7.34 31.91
N ALA A 207 4.36 6.14 32.48
CA ALA A 207 5.01 5.00 31.87
C ALA A 207 4.31 4.59 30.56
N THR A 208 2.97 4.58 30.55
CA THR A 208 2.20 4.36 29.31
C THR A 208 2.51 5.40 28.26
N PHE A 209 2.57 6.69 28.66
CA PHE A 209 2.96 7.76 27.75
C PHE A 209 4.33 7.50 27.11
N VAL A 210 5.34 7.17 27.90
CA VAL A 210 6.70 6.88 27.39
C VAL A 210 6.69 5.67 26.46
N MET A 211 6.01 4.57 26.81
CA MET A 211 5.91 3.39 25.95
C MET A 211 5.23 3.70 24.60
N VAL A 212 4.16 4.49 24.62
CA VAL A 212 3.47 4.95 23.41
C VAL A 212 4.39 5.81 22.56
N MET A 213 5.15 6.74 23.15
CA MET A 213 6.11 7.56 22.41
C MET A 213 7.21 6.73 21.75
N VAL A 214 7.72 5.70 22.42
CA VAL A 214 8.69 4.76 21.85
C VAL A 214 8.06 3.98 20.68
N ALA A 215 6.83 3.46 20.85
CA ALA A 215 6.13 2.72 19.80
C ALA A 215 5.87 3.60 18.57
N LEU A 216 5.43 4.85 18.76
CA LEU A 216 5.21 5.81 17.69
C LEU A 216 6.53 6.17 16.97
N ALA A 217 7.62 6.32 17.71
CA ALA A 217 8.94 6.55 17.12
C ALA A 217 9.37 5.37 16.24
N LEU A 218 9.15 4.13 16.69
CA LEU A 218 9.44 2.92 15.92
C LEU A 218 8.59 2.82 14.65
N VAL A 219 7.28 3.08 14.75
CA VAL A 219 6.38 3.08 13.59
C VAL A 219 6.77 4.16 12.59
N GLY A 220 7.05 5.38 13.07
CA GLY A 220 7.49 6.49 12.21
C GLY A 220 8.84 6.21 11.54
N TRP A 221 9.78 5.60 12.27
CA TRP A 221 11.08 5.20 11.73
C TRP A 221 10.95 4.09 10.68
N LEU A 222 10.18 3.03 10.98
CA LEU A 222 9.96 1.89 10.09
C LEU A 222 9.24 2.31 8.80
N SER A 223 8.22 3.17 8.92
CA SER A 223 7.51 3.74 7.78
C SER A 223 8.45 4.53 6.86
N ALA A 224 9.26 5.42 7.42
CA ALA A 224 10.21 6.21 6.66
C ALA A 224 11.34 5.37 6.06
N TRP A 225 11.78 4.32 6.76
CA TRP A 225 12.80 3.40 6.25
C TRP A 225 12.32 2.64 5.01
N ARG A 226 11.06 2.15 5.05
CA ARG A 226 10.46 1.43 3.91
C ARG A 226 10.09 2.34 2.74
N GLY A 227 9.72 3.59 3.04
CA GLY A 227 9.34 4.59 2.05
C GLY A 227 10.49 5.49 1.57
N GLU A 228 11.75 5.17 1.94
CA GLU A 228 12.96 5.94 1.59
C GLU A 228 12.85 7.45 1.92
N ALA A 229 12.00 7.79 2.91
CA ALA A 229 11.71 9.16 3.32
C ALA A 229 12.64 9.64 4.45
N PRO A 230 12.73 10.97 4.71
CA PRO A 230 13.51 11.53 5.81
C PRO A 230 12.99 11.04 7.18
N ARG A 231 13.72 10.11 7.80
CA ARG A 231 13.32 9.37 9.02
C ARG A 231 13.01 10.28 10.20
N LEU A 232 13.86 11.26 10.47
CA LEU A 232 13.69 12.16 11.62
C LEU A 232 12.39 12.98 11.53
N ARG A 233 12.04 13.48 10.34
CA ARG A 233 10.79 14.22 10.12
C ARG A 233 9.56 13.35 10.33
N ALA A 234 9.59 12.11 9.84
CA ALA A 234 8.49 11.17 10.03
C ALA A 234 8.29 10.83 11.51
N VAL A 235 9.36 10.51 12.23
CA VAL A 235 9.33 10.22 13.67
C VAL A 235 8.77 11.41 14.46
N ILE A 236 9.31 12.63 14.26
CA ILE A 236 8.83 13.82 14.97
C ILE A 236 7.34 14.06 14.71
N ARG A 237 6.89 13.97 13.47
CA ARG A 237 5.49 14.20 13.10
C ARG A 237 4.54 13.24 13.82
N VAL A 238 4.88 11.95 13.88
CA VAL A 238 4.04 10.93 14.51
C VAL A 238 4.06 11.10 16.03
N MET A 239 5.21 11.35 16.62
CA MET A 239 5.36 11.58 18.06
C MET A 239 4.60 12.84 18.53
N VAL A 240 4.69 13.93 17.80
CA VAL A 240 3.96 15.17 18.15
C VAL A 240 2.45 14.95 18.08
N GLY A 241 1.95 14.29 17.03
CA GLY A 241 0.54 13.95 16.91
C GLY A 241 0.04 13.08 18.07
N GLY A 242 0.77 12.01 18.39
CA GLY A 242 0.41 11.12 19.51
C GLY A 242 0.52 11.79 20.87
N ALA A 243 1.55 12.60 21.12
CA ALA A 243 1.67 13.37 22.36
C ALA A 243 0.51 14.34 22.55
N LEU A 244 0.14 15.10 21.52
CA LEU A 244 -0.99 16.02 21.56
C LEU A 244 -2.31 15.27 21.84
N ALA A 245 -2.56 14.15 21.17
CA ALA A 245 -3.76 13.36 21.41
C ALA A 245 -3.86 12.91 22.87
N MET A 246 -2.79 12.34 23.44
CA MET A 246 -2.78 11.89 24.84
C MET A 246 -2.88 13.04 25.84
N ILE A 247 -2.27 14.20 25.59
CA ILE A 247 -2.38 15.39 26.45
C ILE A 247 -3.81 15.91 26.46
N ILE A 248 -4.43 16.03 25.30
CA ILE A 248 -5.81 16.51 25.19
C ILE A 248 -6.77 15.55 25.88
N THR A 249 -6.70 14.26 25.58
CA THR A 249 -7.60 13.25 26.15
C THR A 249 -7.38 13.04 27.64
N GLY A 250 -6.12 13.06 28.09
CA GLY A 250 -5.80 13.04 29.51
C GLY A 250 -6.29 14.29 30.27
N GLY A 251 -6.18 15.46 29.64
CA GLY A 251 -6.73 16.70 30.19
C GLY A 251 -8.25 16.67 30.31
N VAL A 252 -8.96 16.20 29.27
CA VAL A 252 -10.41 15.98 29.31
C VAL A 252 -10.79 14.98 30.41
N GLY A 253 -10.09 13.86 30.50
CA GLY A 253 -10.34 12.86 31.55
C GLY A 253 -10.15 13.43 32.95
N HIS A 254 -9.07 14.17 33.20
CA HIS A 254 -8.81 14.82 34.47
C HIS A 254 -9.92 15.83 34.84
N PHE A 255 -10.33 16.67 33.87
CA PHE A 255 -11.40 17.65 34.08
C PHE A 255 -12.72 16.97 34.46
N LEU A 256 -13.12 15.92 33.74
CA LEU A 256 -14.35 15.17 34.03
C LEU A 256 -14.24 14.40 35.38
N GLY A 257 -13.09 13.86 35.71
CA GLY A 257 -12.87 13.13 36.96
C GLY A 257 -12.90 14.01 38.22
N VAL A 258 -12.59 15.31 38.11
CA VAL A 258 -12.68 16.26 39.21
C VAL A 258 -14.11 16.76 39.42
N THR A 259 -14.96 16.69 38.40
CA THR A 259 -16.34 17.21 38.45
C THR A 259 -17.38 16.15 38.82
N VAL A 260 -17.00 14.88 38.95
CA VAL A 260 -17.81 13.75 39.38
C VAL A 260 -17.33 13.23 40.72
#